data_cd59f9228644efde5afa6dcfb9012977
#
_entry.id   cd59f9228644efde5afa6dcfb9012977
#
_cell.length_a   1.000
_cell.length_b   1.000
_cell.length_c   1.000
_cell.angle_alpha   90.00
_cell.angle_beta   90.00
_cell.angle_gamma   90.00
#
_symmetry.space_group_name_H-M   'P 1'
#
loop_
_entity.id
_entity.type
_entity.pdbx_description
1 polymer ?
#
loop_
_entity_poly.entity_id
_entity_poly.type
_entity_poly.pdbx_seq_one_letter_code
_entity_poly.pdbx_strand_id
1 'polypeptide(L)'
;MLRAYKYRIYPTDDQKILLAKTFGCCRFVYNWALNLKIEAYRQEKKTIAYKEVQDRMVNELKKENQWLTEVNSQALLNSIRNLDTAYKNFFRDTHAVGFPHFKSRKNKQSFQCPQHCSVDFKKGTLSIPKAKDIPAALHRRFKGTVKTVTVSMTPSGKYFASV
;
A
#
# COMPACT_ATOMS: atom_id res chain seq x y z
N MET A 1 3.11 -8.93 21.60
CA MET A 1 4.31 -8.58 20.82
C MET A 1 3.98 -8.69 19.33
N LEU A 2 4.30 -7.66 18.56
CA LEU A 2 4.15 -7.71 17.11
C LEU A 2 5.42 -8.30 16.49
N ARG A 3 5.23 -9.22 15.55
CA ARG A 3 6.32 -9.83 14.78
C ARG A 3 5.96 -9.79 13.30
N ALA A 4 6.95 -9.71 12.45
CA ALA A 4 6.80 -9.74 11.01
C ALA A 4 7.49 -10.97 10.43
N TYR A 5 6.79 -11.65 9.51
CA TYR A 5 7.31 -12.81 8.78
C TYR A 5 7.21 -12.52 7.29
N LYS A 6 8.34 -12.53 6.60
CA LYS A 6 8.39 -12.26 5.17
C LYS A 6 8.42 -13.59 4.40
N TYR A 7 7.45 -13.75 3.51
CA TYR A 7 7.31 -14.94 2.68
C TYR A 7 7.42 -14.60 1.20
N ARG A 8 8.05 -15.46 0.43
CA ARG A 8 7.96 -15.41 -1.02
C ARG A 8 6.56 -15.89 -1.44
N ILE A 9 5.88 -15.15 -2.29
CA ILE A 9 4.58 -15.56 -2.83
C ILE A 9 4.67 -15.75 -4.35
N TYR A 10 3.82 -16.62 -4.88
CA TYR A 10 3.81 -17.02 -6.29
C TYR A 10 2.41 -16.82 -6.86
N PRO A 11 1.99 -15.57 -7.12
CA PRO A 11 0.64 -15.32 -7.62
C PRO A 11 0.41 -15.97 -8.99
N THR A 12 -0.82 -16.41 -9.20
CA THR A 12 -1.28 -16.87 -10.53
C THR A 12 -1.36 -15.67 -11.48
N ASP A 13 -1.57 -15.93 -12.77
CA ASP A 13 -1.64 -14.86 -13.76
C ASP A 13 -2.76 -13.85 -13.44
N ASP A 14 -3.95 -14.34 -13.05
CA ASP A 14 -5.06 -13.48 -12.64
C ASP A 14 -4.73 -12.67 -11.39
N GLN A 15 -4.07 -13.30 -10.42
CA GLN A 15 -3.64 -12.63 -9.21
C GLN A 15 -2.58 -11.56 -9.52
N LYS A 16 -1.65 -11.82 -10.45
CA LYS A 16 -0.67 -10.83 -10.89
C LYS A 16 -1.32 -9.60 -11.50
N ILE A 17 -2.38 -9.78 -12.27
CA ILE A 17 -3.15 -8.67 -12.85
C ILE A 17 -3.75 -7.81 -11.74
N LEU A 18 -4.39 -8.44 -10.76
CA LEU A 18 -4.97 -7.72 -9.62
C LEU A 18 -3.90 -6.99 -8.80
N LEU A 19 -2.78 -7.65 -8.53
CA LEU A 19 -1.68 -7.03 -7.79
C LEU A 19 -1.10 -5.85 -8.57
N ALA A 20 -0.93 -5.96 -9.87
CA ALA A 20 -0.45 -4.86 -10.72
C ALA A 20 -1.40 -3.65 -10.66
N LYS A 21 -2.70 -3.89 -10.74
CA LYS A 21 -3.72 -2.84 -10.58
C LYS A 21 -3.63 -2.18 -9.21
N THR A 22 -3.49 -2.99 -8.16
CA THR A 22 -3.39 -2.48 -6.78
C THR A 22 -2.13 -1.64 -6.58
N PHE A 23 -0.98 -2.10 -7.07
CA PHE A 23 0.27 -1.32 -7.01
C PHE A 23 0.11 0.02 -7.74
N GLY A 24 -0.45 -0.01 -8.95
CA GLY A 24 -0.67 1.19 -9.76
C GLY A 24 -1.63 2.17 -9.11
N CYS A 25 -2.75 1.69 -8.57
CA CYS A 25 -3.73 2.52 -7.88
C CYS A 25 -3.14 3.16 -6.61
N CYS A 26 -2.41 2.39 -5.81
CA CYS A 26 -1.78 2.91 -4.59
C CYS A 26 -0.72 3.97 -4.92
N ARG A 27 0.08 3.75 -5.96
CA ARG A 27 1.05 4.74 -6.42
C ARG A 27 0.36 6.01 -6.92
N PHE A 28 -0.70 5.86 -7.69
CA PHE A 28 -1.49 6.98 -8.20
C PHE A 28 -2.06 7.82 -7.06
N VAL A 29 -2.68 7.19 -6.07
CA VAL A 29 -3.27 7.87 -4.91
C VAL A 29 -2.19 8.58 -4.10
N TYR A 30 -1.07 7.92 -3.84
CA TYR A 30 0.05 8.52 -3.11
C TYR A 30 0.57 9.79 -3.82
N ASN A 31 0.80 9.68 -5.13
CA ASN A 31 1.33 10.79 -5.92
C ASN A 31 0.31 11.93 -6.05
N TRP A 32 -0.96 11.61 -6.21
CA TRP A 32 -2.04 12.59 -6.20
C TRP A 32 -2.08 13.35 -4.88
N ALA A 33 -2.04 12.64 -3.75
CA ALA A 33 -2.08 13.25 -2.43
C ALA A 33 -0.85 14.13 -2.18
N LEU A 34 0.33 13.67 -2.58
CA LEU A 34 1.56 14.45 -2.47
C LEU A 34 1.47 15.74 -3.29
N ASN A 35 1.02 15.65 -4.53
CA ASN A 35 0.84 16.81 -5.40
C ASN A 35 -0.17 17.80 -4.80
N LEU A 36 -1.28 17.29 -4.27
CA LEU A 36 -2.30 18.11 -3.62
C LEU A 36 -1.71 18.94 -2.47
N LYS A 37 -0.90 18.31 -1.64
CA LYS A 37 -0.23 18.98 -0.52
C LYS A 37 0.80 20.01 -0.99
N ILE A 38 1.60 19.68 -1.99
CA ILE A 38 2.62 20.58 -2.55
C ILE A 38 1.95 21.83 -3.14
N GLU A 39 0.92 21.64 -3.96
CA GLU A 39 0.24 22.76 -4.62
C GLU A 39 -0.52 23.64 -3.63
N ALA A 40 -1.17 23.09 -2.63
CA ALA A 40 -1.84 23.87 -1.60
C ALA A 40 -0.86 24.75 -0.82
N TYR A 41 0.32 24.25 -0.51
CA TYR A 41 1.35 25.03 0.18
C TYR A 41 1.96 26.09 -0.73
N ARG A 42 2.21 25.74 -1.99
CA ARG A 42 2.79 26.68 -2.99
C ARG A 42 1.88 27.86 -3.24
N GLN A 43 0.58 27.61 -3.44
CA GLN A 43 -0.39 28.64 -3.83
C GLN A 43 -0.92 29.46 -2.66
N GLU A 44 -1.22 28.80 -1.53
CA GLU A 44 -1.96 29.44 -0.43
C GLU A 44 -1.25 29.31 0.93
N LYS A 45 -0.06 28.71 0.97
CA LYS A 45 0.66 28.40 2.21
C LYS A 45 -0.16 27.54 3.18
N LYS A 46 -1.10 26.76 2.65
CA LYS A 46 -1.96 25.90 3.45
C LYS A 46 -1.36 24.50 3.58
N THR A 47 -1.52 23.93 4.77
CA THR A 47 -1.23 22.52 5.04
C THR A 47 -2.55 21.75 5.05
N ILE A 48 -2.68 20.77 4.16
CA ILE A 48 -3.88 19.94 4.10
C ILE A 48 -3.72 18.78 5.07
N ALA A 49 -4.68 18.65 6.00
CA ALA A 49 -4.66 17.58 6.99
C ALA A 49 -4.96 16.21 6.35
N TYR A 50 -4.48 15.15 7.00
CA TYR A 50 -4.68 13.75 6.58
C TYR A 50 -6.15 13.44 6.29
N LYS A 51 -7.06 13.84 7.19
CA LYS A 51 -8.47 13.56 7.04
C LYS A 51 -9.07 14.23 5.80
N GLU A 52 -8.67 15.46 5.51
CA GLU A 52 -9.15 16.17 4.33
C GLU A 52 -8.68 15.49 3.04
N VAL A 53 -7.43 15.04 2.99
CA VAL A 53 -6.91 14.29 1.84
C VAL A 53 -7.72 13.00 1.65
N GLN A 54 -8.00 12.30 2.73
CA GLN A 54 -8.78 11.07 2.73
C GLN A 54 -10.21 11.32 2.21
N ASP A 55 -10.87 12.35 2.70
CA ASP A 55 -12.23 12.70 2.29
C ASP A 55 -12.28 13.09 0.80
N ARG A 56 -11.30 13.84 0.33
CA ARG A 56 -11.20 14.21 -1.10
C ARG A 56 -10.94 12.99 -1.99
N MET A 57 -10.15 12.03 -1.53
CA MET A 57 -9.94 10.79 -2.26
C MET A 57 -11.27 10.04 -2.46
N VAL A 58 -12.05 9.91 -1.39
CA VAL A 58 -13.32 9.17 -1.44
C VAL A 58 -14.38 9.93 -2.25
N ASN A 59 -14.52 11.23 -2.02
CA ASN A 59 -15.62 12.02 -2.55
C ASN A 59 -15.35 12.61 -3.94
N GLU A 60 -14.10 12.82 -4.31
CA GLU A 60 -13.72 13.45 -5.57
C GLU A 60 -12.92 12.51 -6.47
N LEU A 61 -11.76 12.06 -6.02
CA LEU A 61 -10.82 11.30 -6.85
C LEU A 61 -11.40 9.98 -7.36
N LYS A 62 -12.08 9.22 -6.51
CA LYS A 62 -12.72 7.96 -6.91
C LYS A 62 -13.85 8.16 -7.90
N LYS A 63 -14.58 9.27 -7.80
CA LYS A 63 -15.66 9.60 -8.74
C LYS A 63 -15.12 9.95 -10.12
N GLU A 64 -14.00 10.66 -10.17
CA GLU A 64 -13.33 11.02 -11.41
C GLU A 64 -12.58 9.85 -12.04
N ASN A 65 -12.15 8.89 -11.21
CA ASN A 65 -11.35 7.73 -11.62
C ASN A 65 -11.97 6.46 -11.06
N GLN A 66 -13.04 5.98 -11.67
CA GLN A 66 -13.80 4.82 -11.17
C GLN A 66 -12.98 3.53 -11.12
N TRP A 67 -11.93 3.43 -11.92
CA TRP A 67 -11.01 2.28 -11.88
C TRP A 67 -10.33 2.10 -10.52
N LEU A 68 -10.30 3.13 -9.66
CA LEU A 68 -9.81 3.01 -8.28
C LEU A 68 -10.70 2.11 -7.41
N THR A 69 -11.96 1.90 -7.80
CA THR A 69 -12.89 1.04 -7.05
C THR A 69 -12.65 -0.45 -7.31
N GLU A 70 -11.85 -0.79 -8.32
CA GLU A 70 -11.53 -2.19 -8.65
C GLU A 70 -10.59 -2.85 -7.63
N VAL A 71 -9.90 -2.06 -6.82
CA VAL A 71 -8.93 -2.54 -5.83
C VAL A 71 -9.44 -2.33 -4.41
N ASN A 72 -8.76 -2.95 -3.44
CA ASN A 72 -9.13 -2.83 -2.03
C ASN A 72 -9.01 -1.37 -1.55
N SER A 73 -10.12 -0.82 -1.07
CA SER A 73 -10.18 0.55 -0.58
C SER A 73 -9.25 0.82 0.61
N GLN A 74 -9.03 -0.16 1.47
CA GLN A 74 -8.13 -0.01 2.61
C GLN A 74 -6.68 0.13 2.19
N ALA A 75 -6.27 -0.50 1.10
CA ALA A 75 -4.93 -0.32 0.53
C ALA A 75 -4.73 1.11 0.04
N LEU A 76 -5.75 1.72 -0.58
CA LEU A 76 -5.70 3.11 -1.04
C LEU A 76 -5.62 4.09 0.14
N LEU A 77 -6.44 3.88 1.16
CA LEU A 77 -6.41 4.72 2.38
C LEU A 77 -5.06 4.62 3.08
N ASN A 78 -4.47 3.44 3.08
CA ASN A 78 -3.16 3.23 3.70
C ASN A 78 -2.04 3.94 2.94
N SER A 79 -2.17 4.12 1.63
CA SER A 79 -1.23 4.92 0.84
C SER A 79 -1.20 6.38 1.30
N ILE A 80 -2.37 6.95 1.61
CA ILE A 80 -2.46 8.30 2.17
C ILE A 80 -1.84 8.36 3.56
N ARG A 81 -2.07 7.33 4.37
CA ARG A 81 -1.47 7.23 5.71
C ARG A 81 0.05 7.14 5.63
N ASN A 82 0.59 6.42 4.65
CA ASN A 82 2.02 6.34 4.43
C ASN A 82 2.62 7.70 4.07
N LEU A 83 1.92 8.49 3.26
CA LEU A 83 2.34 9.85 2.94
C LEU A 83 2.34 10.74 4.19
N ASP A 84 1.28 10.64 5.00
CA ASP A 84 1.21 11.39 6.26
C ASP A 84 2.38 11.05 7.19
N THR A 85 2.71 9.77 7.29
CA THR A 85 3.88 9.30 8.05
C THR A 85 5.19 9.85 7.49
N ALA A 86 5.34 9.87 6.16
CA ALA A 86 6.52 10.42 5.51
C ALA A 86 6.70 11.90 5.80
N TYR A 87 5.61 12.69 5.79
CA TYR A 87 5.64 14.09 6.18
C TYR A 87 6.02 14.27 7.64
N LYS A 88 5.43 13.50 8.54
CA LYS A 88 5.74 13.56 9.98
C LYS A 88 7.21 13.24 10.25
N ASN A 89 7.75 12.23 9.58
CA ASN A 89 9.16 11.86 9.70
C ASN A 89 10.07 12.96 9.19
N PHE A 90 9.73 13.59 8.07
CA PHE A 90 10.49 14.71 7.52
C PHE A 90 10.53 15.88 8.49
N PHE A 91 9.38 16.30 9.02
CA PHE A 91 9.32 17.45 9.95
C PHE A 91 9.95 17.14 11.31
N ARG A 92 9.96 15.87 11.74
CA ARG A 92 10.64 15.49 12.98
C ARG A 92 12.16 15.60 12.87
N ASP A 93 12.72 15.22 11.72
CA ASP A 93 14.14 15.25 11.48
C ASP A 93 14.45 15.54 10.01
N THR A 94 14.55 16.83 9.67
CA THR A 94 14.81 17.28 8.31
C THR A 94 16.23 16.95 7.82
N HIS A 95 17.15 16.60 8.72
CA HIS A 95 18.51 16.22 8.35
C HIS A 95 18.64 14.72 8.06
N ALA A 96 17.90 13.88 8.79
CA ALA A 96 17.97 12.43 8.62
C ALA A 96 17.03 11.90 7.53
N VAL A 97 15.89 12.58 7.32
CA VAL A 97 14.84 12.12 6.40
C VAL A 97 14.56 13.22 5.38
N GLY A 98 14.63 12.86 4.10
CA GLY A 98 14.33 13.79 3.01
C GLY A 98 12.83 14.06 2.87
N PHE A 99 12.49 15.10 2.10
CA PHE A 99 11.11 15.41 1.74
C PHE A 99 10.50 14.25 0.94
N PRO A 100 9.20 13.94 1.12
CA PRO A 100 8.56 12.86 0.37
C PRO A 100 8.69 13.04 -1.15
N HIS A 101 8.98 11.94 -1.85
CA HIS A 101 9.16 11.94 -3.29
C HIS A 101 8.00 11.24 -3.99
N PHE A 102 7.71 11.64 -5.23
CA PHE A 102 6.79 10.92 -6.09
C PHE A 102 7.29 9.50 -6.33
N LYS A 103 6.38 8.55 -6.31
CA LYS A 103 6.69 7.14 -6.54
C LYS A 103 6.76 6.83 -8.03
N SER A 104 7.73 6.00 -8.41
CA SER A 104 7.93 5.56 -9.78
C SER A 104 7.60 4.09 -9.94
N ARG A 105 7.07 3.72 -11.11
CA ARG A 105 6.82 2.33 -11.50
C ARG A 105 8.10 1.49 -11.54
N LYS A 106 9.25 2.13 -11.75
CA LYS A 106 10.54 1.43 -11.87
C LYS A 106 11.11 0.97 -10.54
N ASN A 107 10.64 1.53 -9.43
CA ASN A 107 11.13 1.19 -8.10
C ASN A 107 10.35 0.00 -7.52
N LYS A 108 10.83 -0.50 -6.38
CA LYS A 108 10.10 -1.49 -5.60
C LYS A 108 8.70 -0.97 -5.31
N GLN A 109 7.70 -1.80 -5.53
CA GLN A 109 6.31 -1.45 -5.28
C GLN A 109 5.78 -2.21 -4.08
N SER A 110 4.92 -1.58 -3.30
CA SER A 110 4.28 -2.22 -2.16
C SER A 110 2.93 -1.59 -1.85
N PHE A 111 2.05 -2.37 -1.25
CA PHE A 111 0.82 -1.89 -0.65
C PHE A 111 0.52 -2.69 0.60
N GLN A 112 -0.33 -2.15 1.46
CA GLN A 112 -0.68 -2.75 2.73
C GLN A 112 -2.16 -3.06 2.81
N CYS A 113 -2.48 -4.24 3.34
CA CYS A 113 -3.85 -4.66 3.63
C CYS A 113 -3.96 -4.81 5.15
N PRO A 114 -4.60 -3.84 5.84
CA PRO A 114 -4.68 -3.87 7.30
C PRO A 114 -5.76 -4.80 7.86
N GLN A 115 -6.63 -5.34 7.01
CA GLN A 115 -7.76 -6.16 7.42
C GLN A 115 -8.04 -7.29 6.43
N HIS A 116 -8.72 -8.33 6.91
CA HIS A 116 -9.25 -9.42 6.10
C HIS A 116 -8.17 -10.21 5.36
N CYS A 117 -7.03 -10.40 5.99
CA CYS A 117 -5.94 -11.24 5.48
C CYS A 117 -5.82 -12.50 6.32
N SER A 118 -5.42 -13.59 5.67
CA SER A 118 -5.22 -14.87 6.35
C SER A 118 -4.08 -15.68 5.73
N VAL A 119 -3.54 -16.59 6.52
CA VAL A 119 -2.51 -17.52 6.10
C VAL A 119 -3.01 -18.95 6.38
N ASP A 120 -2.95 -19.81 5.37
CA ASP A 120 -3.32 -21.22 5.50
C ASP A 120 -2.06 -22.08 5.37
N PHE A 121 -1.53 -22.56 6.49
CA PHE A 121 -0.33 -23.38 6.52
C PHE A 121 -0.53 -24.78 5.93
N LYS A 122 -1.77 -25.28 5.92
CA LYS A 122 -2.08 -26.60 5.34
C LYS A 122 -2.04 -26.54 3.82
N LYS A 123 -2.67 -25.51 3.24
CA LYS A 123 -2.69 -25.30 1.78
C LYS A 123 -1.40 -24.67 1.25
N GLY A 124 -0.59 -24.04 2.11
CA GLY A 124 0.57 -23.28 1.67
C GLY A 124 0.17 -22.03 0.92
N THR A 125 -0.88 -21.34 1.37
CA THR A 125 -1.42 -20.15 0.69
C THR A 125 -1.62 -18.98 1.66
N LEU A 126 -1.65 -17.79 1.08
CA LEU A 126 -1.94 -16.55 1.77
C LEU A 126 -3.08 -15.85 1.03
N SER A 127 -4.05 -15.31 1.77
CA SER A 127 -5.19 -14.60 1.18
C SER A 127 -5.22 -13.16 1.65
N ILE A 128 -5.49 -12.26 0.71
CA ILE A 128 -5.73 -10.84 0.95
C ILE A 128 -7.08 -10.47 0.34
N PRO A 129 -7.66 -9.30 0.68
CA PRO A 129 -8.89 -8.88 0.04
C PRO A 129 -8.77 -8.90 -1.49
N LYS A 130 -9.76 -9.49 -2.15
CA LYS A 130 -9.86 -9.68 -3.61
C LYS A 130 -8.86 -10.66 -4.23
N ALA A 131 -7.94 -11.24 -3.45
CA ALA A 131 -7.03 -12.28 -3.95
C ALA A 131 -6.90 -13.40 -2.91
N LYS A 132 -7.64 -14.48 -3.13
CA LYS A 132 -7.63 -15.65 -2.25
C LYS A 132 -6.59 -16.68 -2.71
N ASP A 133 -6.06 -17.40 -1.73
CA ASP A 133 -5.22 -18.58 -1.95
C ASP A 133 -4.03 -18.31 -2.89
N ILE A 134 -3.27 -17.27 -2.60
CA ILE A 134 -2.01 -17.00 -3.30
C ILE A 134 -0.97 -18.01 -2.80
N PRO A 135 -0.40 -18.85 -3.69
CA PRO A 135 0.65 -19.78 -3.28
C PRO A 135 1.83 -19.07 -2.64
N ALA A 136 2.30 -19.58 -1.53
CA ALA A 136 3.36 -18.97 -0.74
C ALA A 136 4.32 -20.00 -0.17
N ALA A 137 5.60 -19.63 -0.08
CA ALA A 137 6.60 -20.45 0.61
C ALA A 137 6.58 -20.14 2.11
N LEU A 138 5.72 -20.83 2.84
CA LEU A 138 5.47 -20.61 4.25
C LEU A 138 6.50 -21.40 5.10
N HIS A 139 7.75 -21.01 5.01
CA HIS A 139 8.88 -21.70 5.64
C HIS A 139 8.95 -21.51 7.16
N ARG A 140 8.23 -20.55 7.70
CA ARG A 140 8.13 -20.33 9.14
C ARG A 140 6.67 -20.33 9.55
N ARG A 141 6.34 -21.11 10.57
CA ARG A 141 4.99 -21.12 11.15
C ARG A 141 4.94 -20.18 12.34
N PHE A 142 3.79 -19.57 12.53
CA PHE A 142 3.53 -18.75 13.71
C PHE A 142 2.17 -19.08 14.28
N LYS A 143 1.98 -18.72 15.54
CA LYS A 143 0.69 -18.74 16.22
C LYS A 143 0.32 -17.29 16.52
N GLY A 144 -0.92 -16.94 16.29
CA GLY A 144 -1.41 -15.59 16.55
C GLY A 144 -2.33 -15.08 15.47
N THR A 145 -2.75 -13.86 15.62
CA THR A 145 -3.67 -13.20 14.70
C THR A 145 -2.90 -12.41 13.65
N VAL A 146 -3.26 -12.61 12.37
CA VAL A 146 -2.74 -11.81 11.27
C VAL A 146 -3.32 -10.41 11.38
N LYS A 147 -2.46 -9.39 11.40
CA LYS A 147 -2.87 -7.98 11.45
C LYS A 147 -2.78 -7.36 10.06
N THR A 148 -1.64 -6.82 9.73
CA THR A 148 -1.41 -6.17 8.43
C THR A 148 -0.54 -7.06 7.56
N VAL A 149 -0.91 -7.20 6.29
CA VAL A 149 -0.08 -7.86 5.28
C VAL A 149 0.43 -6.81 4.31
N THR A 150 1.74 -6.72 4.16
CA THR A 150 2.39 -5.86 3.17
C THR A 150 2.81 -6.72 1.99
N VAL A 151 2.20 -6.47 0.84
CA VAL A 151 2.56 -7.13 -0.42
C VAL A 151 3.53 -6.25 -1.18
N SER A 152 4.60 -6.84 -1.68
CA SER A 152 5.62 -6.10 -2.41
C SER A 152 6.09 -6.87 -3.65
N MET A 153 6.59 -6.11 -4.62
CA MET A 153 7.21 -6.65 -5.83
C MET A 153 8.53 -5.93 -6.08
N THR A 154 9.59 -6.72 -6.28
CA THR A 154 10.89 -6.18 -6.65
C THR A 154 10.90 -5.73 -8.11
N PRO A 155 11.85 -4.85 -8.52
CA PRO A 155 12.00 -4.49 -9.94
C PRO A 155 12.24 -5.69 -10.85
N SER A 156 12.78 -6.80 -10.32
CA SER A 156 13.00 -8.05 -11.06
C SER A 156 11.75 -8.92 -11.19
N GLY A 157 10.62 -8.51 -10.61
CA GLY A 157 9.35 -9.24 -10.72
C GLY A 157 9.14 -10.32 -9.67
N LYS A 158 9.84 -10.26 -8.55
CA LYS A 158 9.65 -11.18 -7.42
C LYS A 158 8.64 -10.62 -6.43
N TYR A 159 7.70 -11.46 -5.99
CA TYR A 159 6.63 -11.06 -5.08
C TYR A 159 6.89 -11.57 -3.66
N PHE A 160 6.60 -10.73 -2.68
CA PHE A 160 6.75 -11.05 -1.26
C PHE A 160 5.54 -10.57 -0.48
N ALA A 161 5.26 -11.24 0.63
CA ALA A 161 4.27 -10.79 1.60
C ALA A 161 4.90 -10.79 2.98
N SER A 162 4.80 -9.67 3.67
CA SER A 162 5.22 -9.53 5.07
C SER A 162 3.98 -9.55 5.95
N VAL A 163 3.92 -10.54 6.82
CA VAL A 163 2.73 -10.82 7.64
C VAL A 163 3.00 -10.48 9.10
#